data_d18e958461d02c6287370f1e8b0cf1dd
#
_entry.id   d18e958461d02c6287370f1e8b0cf1dd
#
_cell.length_a   1.000
_cell.length_b   1.000
_cell.length_c   1.000
_cell.angle_alpha   90.00
_cell.angle_beta   90.00
_cell.angle_gamma   90.00
#
_symmetry.space_group_name_H-M   'P 1'
#
loop_
_entity.id
_entity.type
_entity.pdbx_description
1 polymer ?
#
loop_
_entity_poly.entity_id
_entity_poly.type
_entity_poly.pdbx_seq_one_letter_code
_entity_poly.pdbx_strand_id
1 'polypeptide(L)'
;MRIVLRIRRFDPDRDQEPHDADYPVEAEPTDRILDALIRVKEEQDGSLSFRRSCGHGVCGSDAMIIAGVERLACKTLVRDVAKEEGALVTVQPLRFLPVQRDLMVDQSVFFRKFRSVKPFLINEEPVREGERIQSQAERAAFDDTTSCILCGACYSSCPVLETNSAYVGPAALVQAARFVFDSRDRGFAQRLSVLDAPDGAWACDNHFNCTRVCPREIKITKNINATKRAVTKLREGSA
;
A
#
# COMPACT_ATOMS: atom_id res chain seq x y z
N MET A 1 -11.93 -13.36 -24.65
CA MET A 1 -13.15 -13.57 -23.84
C MET A 1 -13.81 -12.23 -23.52
N ARG A 2 -15.11 -12.20 -23.45
CA ARG A 2 -15.85 -11.01 -23.03
C ARG A 2 -15.97 -11.02 -21.51
N ILE A 3 -15.63 -9.89 -20.85
CA ILE A 3 -15.83 -9.66 -19.42
C ILE A 3 -16.65 -8.40 -19.22
N VAL A 4 -17.20 -8.21 -18.03
CA VAL A 4 -17.85 -6.95 -17.65
C VAL A 4 -17.08 -6.35 -16.48
N LEU A 5 -16.49 -5.17 -16.68
CA LEU A 5 -15.91 -4.40 -15.60
C LEU A 5 -17.02 -3.58 -14.92
N ARG A 6 -17.35 -3.89 -13.66
CA ARG A 6 -18.19 -3.06 -12.81
C ARG A 6 -17.32 -2.10 -12.04
N ILE A 7 -17.31 -0.86 -12.49
CA ILE A 7 -16.42 0.18 -11.97
C ILE A 7 -17.19 1.12 -11.06
N ARG A 8 -16.69 1.36 -9.85
CA ARG A 8 -17.18 2.41 -8.97
C ARG A 8 -16.83 3.76 -9.56
N ARG A 9 -17.89 4.55 -9.88
CA ARG A 9 -17.78 5.87 -10.48
C ARG A 9 -18.17 6.94 -9.45
N PHE A 10 -17.50 8.08 -9.53
CA PHE A 10 -17.81 9.27 -8.76
C PHE A 10 -17.15 10.50 -9.40
N ASP A 11 -17.96 11.46 -9.80
CA ASP A 11 -17.51 12.78 -10.24
C ASP A 11 -18.00 13.82 -9.22
N PRO A 12 -17.11 14.46 -8.44
CA PRO A 12 -17.51 15.40 -7.38
C PRO A 12 -18.26 16.63 -7.90
N ASP A 13 -18.15 16.93 -9.22
CA ASP A 13 -18.83 18.07 -9.84
C ASP A 13 -20.25 17.72 -10.33
N ARG A 14 -20.62 16.42 -10.37
CA ARG A 14 -21.87 15.95 -10.99
C ARG A 14 -22.67 14.99 -10.13
N ASP A 15 -21.96 14.14 -9.35
CA ASP A 15 -22.59 13.04 -8.60
C ASP A 15 -22.82 13.44 -7.15
N GLN A 16 -23.99 13.15 -6.63
CA GLN A 16 -24.29 13.26 -5.20
C GLN A 16 -23.67 12.12 -4.41
N GLU A 17 -23.68 10.91 -4.98
CA GLU A 17 -23.15 9.69 -4.37
C GLU A 17 -22.41 8.83 -5.40
N PRO A 18 -21.40 8.03 -4.96
CA PRO A 18 -20.75 7.06 -5.83
C PRO A 18 -21.74 6.00 -6.33
N HIS A 19 -21.66 5.65 -7.61
CA HIS A 19 -22.49 4.63 -8.27
C HIS A 19 -21.62 3.60 -9.02
N ASP A 20 -22.21 2.46 -9.37
CA ASP A 20 -21.51 1.46 -10.20
C ASP A 20 -21.94 1.62 -11.67
N ALA A 21 -20.98 1.49 -12.59
CA ALA A 21 -21.23 1.43 -14.02
C ALA A 21 -20.58 0.18 -14.63
N ASP A 22 -21.31 -0.49 -15.52
CA ASP A 22 -20.89 -1.73 -16.15
C ASP A 22 -20.36 -1.45 -17.56
N TYR A 23 -19.14 -1.93 -17.83
CA TYR A 23 -18.46 -1.78 -19.11
C TYR A 23 -18.10 -3.18 -19.66
N PRO A 24 -18.77 -3.64 -20.73
CA PRO A 24 -18.38 -4.86 -21.41
C PRO A 24 -17.06 -4.65 -22.18
N VAL A 25 -16.10 -5.53 -22.00
CA VAL A 25 -14.77 -5.45 -22.64
C VAL A 25 -14.37 -6.80 -23.24
N GLU A 26 -13.92 -6.78 -24.48
CA GLU A 26 -13.23 -7.93 -25.07
C GLU A 26 -11.78 -7.93 -24.58
N ALA A 27 -11.32 -9.03 -23.99
CA ALA A 27 -9.99 -9.14 -23.42
C ALA A 27 -9.43 -10.54 -23.60
N GLU A 28 -8.11 -10.66 -23.74
CA GLU A 28 -7.44 -11.95 -23.69
C GLU A 28 -7.21 -12.37 -22.22
N PRO A 29 -7.21 -13.67 -21.90
CA PRO A 29 -6.95 -14.13 -20.54
C PRO A 29 -5.61 -13.65 -19.96
N THR A 30 -4.66 -13.32 -20.80
CA THR A 30 -3.32 -12.80 -20.46
C THR A 30 -3.24 -11.27 -20.41
N ASP A 31 -4.28 -10.57 -20.85
CA ASP A 31 -4.37 -9.13 -20.69
C ASP A 31 -4.42 -8.76 -19.20
N ARG A 32 -4.00 -7.56 -18.86
CA ARG A 32 -4.06 -7.03 -17.51
C ARG A 32 -5.36 -6.26 -17.31
N ILE A 33 -5.84 -6.19 -16.09
CA ILE A 33 -7.00 -5.33 -15.78
C ILE A 33 -6.72 -3.86 -16.14
N LEU A 34 -5.47 -3.43 -16.05
CA LEU A 34 -5.08 -2.08 -16.53
C LEU A 34 -5.35 -1.90 -18.01
N ASP A 35 -5.07 -2.90 -18.85
CA ASP A 35 -5.30 -2.82 -20.30
C ASP A 35 -6.81 -2.73 -20.60
N ALA A 36 -7.63 -3.50 -19.86
CA ALA A 36 -9.09 -3.42 -19.96
C ALA A 36 -9.63 -2.05 -19.52
N LEU A 37 -9.10 -1.46 -18.44
CA LEU A 37 -9.46 -0.10 -18.00
C LEU A 37 -9.08 0.97 -19.03
N ILE A 38 -7.94 0.81 -19.70
CA ILE A 38 -7.51 1.72 -20.78
C ILE A 38 -8.49 1.63 -21.96
N ARG A 39 -8.88 0.42 -22.38
CA ARG A 39 -9.89 0.23 -23.45
C ARG A 39 -11.23 0.90 -23.09
N VAL A 40 -11.73 0.69 -21.85
CA VAL A 40 -12.94 1.39 -21.40
C VAL A 40 -12.80 2.89 -21.56
N LYS A 41 -11.68 3.46 -21.10
CA LYS A 41 -11.44 4.90 -21.18
C LYS A 41 -11.34 5.42 -22.63
N GLU A 42 -10.69 4.68 -23.50
CA GLU A 42 -10.43 5.12 -24.87
C GLU A 42 -11.63 4.88 -25.81
N GLU A 43 -12.39 3.80 -25.60
CA GLU A 43 -13.42 3.35 -26.54
C GLU A 43 -14.86 3.58 -26.07
N GLN A 44 -15.09 3.65 -24.73
CA GLN A 44 -16.45 3.70 -24.18
C GLN A 44 -16.71 4.95 -23.35
N ASP A 45 -15.79 5.32 -22.43
CA ASP A 45 -16.03 6.42 -21.50
C ASP A 45 -14.73 7.18 -21.17
N GLY A 46 -14.45 8.21 -21.93
CA GLY A 46 -13.28 9.08 -21.75
C GLY A 46 -13.20 9.81 -20.39
N SER A 47 -14.32 9.88 -19.65
CA SER A 47 -14.37 10.51 -18.32
C SER A 47 -13.79 9.64 -17.21
N LEU A 48 -13.66 8.32 -17.43
CA LEU A 48 -13.13 7.38 -16.43
C LEU A 48 -11.75 7.81 -15.94
N SER A 49 -11.62 7.96 -14.62
CA SER A 49 -10.41 8.49 -13.98
C SER A 49 -9.71 7.45 -13.12
N PHE A 50 -8.47 7.16 -13.42
CA PHE A 50 -7.58 6.30 -12.65
C PHE A 50 -6.11 6.70 -12.84
N ARG A 51 -5.26 6.32 -11.89
CA ARG A 51 -3.81 6.57 -12.00
C ARG A 51 -3.12 5.40 -12.69
N ARG A 52 -2.19 5.72 -13.56
CA ARG A 52 -1.26 4.76 -14.18
C ARG A 52 0.09 5.42 -14.43
N SER A 53 1.16 4.64 -14.45
CA SER A 53 2.50 5.13 -14.81
C SER A 53 3.31 4.00 -15.45
N CYS A 54 4.07 3.20 -14.66
CA CYS A 54 5.04 2.24 -15.20
C CYS A 54 4.43 1.04 -15.95
N GLY A 55 3.22 0.61 -15.60
CA GLY A 55 2.55 -0.54 -16.22
C GLY A 55 3.16 -1.92 -15.89
N HIS A 56 4.13 -2.02 -14.95
CA HIS A 56 4.83 -3.27 -14.65
C HIS A 56 5.09 -3.54 -13.16
N GLY A 57 4.30 -2.91 -12.28
CA GLY A 57 4.27 -3.24 -10.85
C GLY A 57 5.38 -2.63 -10.00
N VAL A 58 6.01 -1.53 -10.44
CA VAL A 58 7.09 -0.86 -9.70
C VAL A 58 6.66 0.46 -9.07
N CYS A 59 5.79 1.25 -9.73
CA CYS A 59 5.40 2.56 -9.23
C CYS A 59 4.25 2.52 -8.20
N GLY A 60 3.42 1.46 -8.20
CA GLY A 60 2.26 1.32 -7.30
C GLY A 60 1.09 2.26 -7.57
N SER A 61 1.12 3.08 -8.63
CA SER A 61 0.12 4.14 -8.87
C SER A 61 -1.26 3.62 -9.22
N ASP A 62 -1.36 2.40 -9.76
CA ASP A 62 -2.57 1.74 -10.22
C ASP A 62 -3.11 0.72 -9.20
N ALA A 63 -2.80 0.92 -7.92
CA ALA A 63 -3.37 0.12 -6.84
C ALA A 63 -4.86 0.47 -6.66
N MET A 64 -5.70 -0.57 -6.66
CA MET A 64 -7.14 -0.47 -6.50
C MET A 64 -7.71 -1.80 -5.97
N ILE A 65 -8.98 -1.84 -5.66
CA ILE A 65 -9.65 -3.08 -5.26
C ILE A 65 -10.21 -3.73 -6.53
N ILE A 66 -9.72 -4.92 -6.85
CA ILE A 66 -10.15 -5.70 -8.03
C ILE A 66 -10.71 -7.03 -7.55
N ALA A 67 -11.94 -7.34 -7.91
CA ALA A 67 -12.66 -8.52 -7.45
C ALA A 67 -12.59 -8.68 -5.91
N GLY A 68 -12.79 -7.57 -5.18
CA GLY A 68 -12.83 -7.52 -3.72
C GLY A 68 -11.47 -7.57 -3.00
N VAL A 69 -10.36 -7.57 -3.74
CA VAL A 69 -9.00 -7.65 -3.16
C VAL A 69 -8.14 -6.49 -3.68
N GLU A 70 -7.35 -5.87 -2.80
CA GLU A 70 -6.38 -4.85 -3.18
C GLU A 70 -5.27 -5.44 -4.04
N ARG A 71 -5.15 -4.90 -5.26
CA ARG A 71 -4.21 -5.38 -6.28
C ARG A 71 -3.64 -4.20 -7.08
N LEU A 72 -2.57 -4.46 -7.81
CA LEU A 72 -2.11 -3.56 -8.88
C LEU A 72 -2.79 -3.97 -10.19
N ALA A 73 -3.48 -3.04 -10.85
CA ALA A 73 -4.18 -3.34 -12.09
C ALA A 73 -3.22 -3.81 -13.20
N CYS A 74 -2.00 -3.29 -13.23
CA CYS A 74 -0.95 -3.69 -14.18
C CYS A 74 -0.30 -5.05 -13.89
N LYS A 75 -0.63 -5.70 -12.75
CA LYS A 75 -0.11 -7.04 -12.39
C LYS A 75 -1.21 -8.09 -12.32
N THR A 76 -2.47 -7.67 -12.33
CA THR A 76 -3.62 -8.58 -12.26
C THR A 76 -4.04 -8.97 -13.66
N LEU A 77 -3.90 -10.25 -14.00
CA LEU A 77 -4.35 -10.78 -15.30
C LEU A 77 -5.86 -10.99 -15.28
N VAL A 78 -6.49 -10.87 -16.44
CA VAL A 78 -7.92 -11.15 -16.62
C VAL A 78 -8.25 -12.55 -16.11
N ARG A 79 -7.47 -13.57 -16.49
CA ARG A 79 -7.65 -14.96 -16.02
C ARG A 79 -7.57 -15.17 -14.52
N ASP A 80 -6.95 -14.24 -13.77
CA ASP A 80 -6.82 -14.36 -12.31
C ASP A 80 -8.15 -14.01 -11.61
N VAL A 81 -8.97 -13.17 -12.24
CA VAL A 81 -10.21 -12.61 -11.66
C VAL A 81 -11.49 -12.92 -12.45
N ALA A 82 -11.37 -13.33 -13.72
CA ALA A 82 -12.45 -13.75 -14.59
C ALA A 82 -12.21 -15.16 -15.09
N LYS A 83 -13.06 -16.13 -14.68
CA LYS A 83 -12.86 -17.55 -14.97
C LYS A 83 -13.70 -18.06 -16.14
N GLU A 84 -14.72 -17.31 -16.55
CA GLU A 84 -15.68 -17.69 -17.57
C GLU A 84 -16.07 -16.51 -18.46
N GLU A 85 -16.68 -16.81 -19.59
CA GLU A 85 -17.22 -15.83 -20.51
C GLU A 85 -18.35 -15.03 -19.81
N GLY A 86 -18.33 -13.70 -19.95
CA GLY A 86 -19.30 -12.81 -19.31
C GLY A 86 -19.04 -12.54 -17.83
N ALA A 87 -17.91 -12.98 -17.26
CA ALA A 87 -17.59 -12.77 -15.85
C ALA A 87 -17.63 -11.30 -15.46
N LEU A 88 -18.26 -11.02 -14.33
CA LEU A 88 -18.32 -9.68 -13.72
C LEU A 88 -17.09 -9.46 -12.82
N VAL A 89 -16.30 -8.45 -13.14
CA VAL A 89 -15.13 -8.05 -12.36
C VAL A 89 -15.36 -6.67 -11.75
N THR A 90 -15.49 -6.60 -10.43
CA THR A 90 -15.65 -5.34 -9.72
C THR A 90 -14.31 -4.60 -9.60
N VAL A 91 -14.33 -3.28 -9.82
CA VAL A 91 -13.16 -2.40 -9.67
C VAL A 91 -13.56 -1.18 -8.84
N GLN A 92 -12.86 -0.97 -7.71
CA GLN A 92 -13.19 0.08 -6.75
C GLN A 92 -11.92 0.82 -6.30
N PRO A 93 -12.04 2.09 -5.85
CA PRO A 93 -10.91 2.82 -5.27
C PRO A 93 -10.44 2.16 -3.96
N LEU A 94 -9.20 2.45 -3.57
CA LEU A 94 -8.67 2.05 -2.26
C LEU A 94 -9.51 2.65 -1.13
N ARG A 95 -9.73 1.86 -0.06
CA ARG A 95 -10.49 2.27 1.14
C ARG A 95 -9.67 3.17 2.07
N PHE A 96 -10.38 3.87 2.94
CA PHE A 96 -9.81 4.73 3.99
C PHE A 96 -9.00 5.93 3.48
N LEU A 97 -9.16 6.24 2.19
CA LEU A 97 -8.61 7.41 1.53
C LEU A 97 -9.74 8.15 0.82
N PRO A 98 -9.83 9.48 0.91
CA PRO A 98 -10.87 10.24 0.23
C PRO A 98 -10.82 10.02 -1.28
N VAL A 99 -11.97 9.70 -1.88
CA VAL A 99 -12.08 9.59 -3.34
C VAL A 99 -12.06 10.99 -3.95
N GLN A 100 -11.16 11.22 -4.89
CA GLN A 100 -11.10 12.46 -5.68
C GLN A 100 -12.03 12.37 -6.90
N ARG A 101 -11.95 11.28 -7.64
CA ARG A 101 -12.79 10.97 -8.80
C ARG A 101 -12.63 9.50 -9.15
N ASP A 102 -13.73 8.77 -9.31
CA ASP A 102 -13.77 7.34 -9.69
C ASP A 102 -12.81 6.46 -8.87
N LEU A 103 -11.72 5.99 -9.48
CA LEU A 103 -10.71 5.14 -8.86
C LEU A 103 -9.52 5.93 -8.28
N MET A 104 -9.53 7.26 -8.42
CA MET A 104 -8.48 8.14 -7.89
C MET A 104 -8.80 8.54 -6.45
N VAL A 105 -7.83 8.34 -5.56
CA VAL A 105 -7.93 8.72 -4.15
C VAL A 105 -6.90 9.79 -3.76
N ASP A 106 -7.23 10.61 -2.77
CA ASP A 106 -6.27 11.51 -2.13
C ASP A 106 -5.38 10.73 -1.15
N GLN A 107 -4.10 10.70 -1.43
CA GLN A 107 -3.09 10.01 -0.63
C GLN A 107 -2.44 10.93 0.44
N SER A 108 -2.91 12.14 0.64
CA SER A 108 -2.31 13.11 1.56
C SER A 108 -2.22 12.57 2.99
N VAL A 109 -3.28 11.92 3.49
CA VAL A 109 -3.30 11.29 4.83
C VAL A 109 -2.29 10.15 4.91
N PHE A 110 -2.24 9.30 3.90
CA PHE A 110 -1.29 8.19 3.82
C PHE A 110 0.17 8.68 3.88
N PHE A 111 0.52 9.68 3.09
CA PHE A 111 1.88 10.23 3.10
C PHE A 111 2.21 11.05 4.34
N ARG A 112 1.24 11.68 4.99
CA ARG A 112 1.44 12.32 6.29
C ARG A 112 1.83 11.29 7.36
N LYS A 113 1.11 10.17 7.44
CA LYS A 113 1.43 9.05 8.34
C LYS A 113 2.78 8.41 8.00
N PHE A 114 3.09 8.26 6.71
CA PHE A 114 4.41 7.82 6.27
C PHE A 114 5.53 8.75 6.76
N ARG A 115 5.38 10.07 6.61
CA ARG A 115 6.40 11.03 7.05
C ARG A 115 6.55 11.09 8.56
N SER A 116 5.50 10.83 9.34
CA SER A 116 5.55 10.89 10.79
C SER A 116 6.58 9.93 11.41
N VAL A 117 6.85 8.82 10.76
CA VAL A 117 7.85 7.83 11.22
C VAL A 117 9.28 8.15 10.79
N LYS A 118 9.53 9.35 10.22
CA LYS A 118 10.86 9.79 9.74
C LYS A 118 11.54 8.70 8.87
N PRO A 119 10.99 8.41 7.67
CA PRO A 119 11.42 7.30 6.83
C PRO A 119 12.70 7.63 6.04
N PHE A 120 13.76 7.96 6.73
CA PHE A 120 15.09 8.27 6.20
C PHE A 120 16.17 7.92 7.25
N LEU A 121 17.38 7.70 6.78
CA LEU A 121 18.53 7.39 7.64
C LEU A 121 18.87 8.60 8.55
N ILE A 122 18.90 8.38 9.84
CA ILE A 122 19.30 9.36 10.85
C ILE A 122 20.59 8.87 11.49
N ASN A 123 21.70 9.54 11.23
CA ASN A 123 22.96 9.29 11.88
C ASN A 123 23.87 10.51 11.72
N GLU A 124 24.10 11.22 12.80
CA GLU A 124 24.92 12.43 12.86
C GLU A 124 26.41 12.15 13.16
N GLU A 125 26.74 10.87 13.43
CA GLU A 125 28.16 10.49 13.64
C GLU A 125 28.96 10.74 12.35
N PRO A 126 30.15 11.36 12.44
CA PRO A 126 30.97 11.60 11.24
C PRO A 126 31.40 10.27 10.60
N VAL A 127 31.35 10.22 9.28
CA VAL A 127 31.92 9.11 8.53
C VAL A 127 33.45 9.26 8.53
N ARG A 128 34.15 8.31 9.12
CA ARG A 128 35.63 8.40 9.29
C ARG A 128 36.36 8.25 7.97
N GLU A 129 35.94 7.29 7.14
CA GLU A 129 36.51 7.03 5.81
C GLU A 129 35.45 6.43 4.89
N GLY A 130 35.26 7.03 3.70
CA GLY A 130 34.37 6.48 2.67
C GLY A 130 32.90 6.43 3.08
N GLU A 131 32.38 5.27 3.39
CA GLU A 131 30.95 5.01 3.64
C GLU A 131 30.68 4.25 4.95
N ARG A 132 29.42 4.22 5.37
CA ARG A 132 28.98 3.42 6.52
C ARG A 132 28.83 1.97 6.11
N ILE A 133 29.81 1.15 6.49
CA ILE A 133 29.86 -0.27 6.15
C ILE A 133 28.71 -1.03 6.84
N GLN A 134 28.12 -1.96 6.13
CA GLN A 134 27.05 -2.85 6.62
C GLN A 134 27.31 -4.27 6.11
N SER A 135 27.26 -5.24 7.00
CA SER A 135 27.36 -6.65 6.62
C SER A 135 26.08 -7.16 5.94
N GLN A 136 26.20 -8.28 5.21
CA GLN A 136 25.02 -8.93 4.61
C GLN A 136 24.00 -9.38 5.66
N ALA A 137 24.44 -9.83 6.82
CA ALA A 137 23.56 -10.25 7.93
C ALA A 137 22.76 -9.06 8.49
N GLU A 138 23.40 -7.92 8.69
CA GLU A 138 22.73 -6.68 9.11
C GLU A 138 21.74 -6.20 8.05
N ARG A 139 22.12 -6.24 6.78
CA ARG A 139 21.23 -5.90 5.66
C ARG A 139 19.99 -6.80 5.62
N ALA A 140 20.14 -8.10 5.84
CA ALA A 140 19.05 -9.07 5.82
C ALA A 140 17.97 -8.79 6.90
N ALA A 141 18.31 -8.04 7.96
CA ALA A 141 17.37 -7.71 9.03
C ALA A 141 16.19 -6.85 8.57
N PHE A 142 16.35 -6.06 7.50
CA PHE A 142 15.31 -5.15 6.97
C PHE A 142 15.16 -5.20 5.45
N ASP A 143 15.82 -6.11 4.77
CA ASP A 143 15.91 -6.13 3.30
C ASP A 143 14.54 -6.16 2.61
N ASP A 144 13.61 -7.00 3.07
CA ASP A 144 12.26 -7.10 2.50
C ASP A 144 11.51 -5.76 2.53
N THR A 145 11.73 -4.94 3.57
CA THR A 145 11.06 -3.64 3.73
C THR A 145 11.45 -2.63 2.67
N THR A 146 12.67 -2.77 2.10
CA THR A 146 13.18 -1.87 1.05
C THR A 146 12.45 -2.04 -0.28
N SER A 147 11.74 -3.15 -0.48
CA SER A 147 10.93 -3.41 -1.66
C SER A 147 9.61 -2.63 -1.68
N CYS A 148 9.28 -1.87 -0.62
CA CYS A 148 8.02 -1.15 -0.52
C CYS A 148 7.91 -0.04 -1.58
N ILE A 149 6.84 -0.10 -2.38
CA ILE A 149 6.52 0.87 -3.46
C ILE A 149 5.46 1.91 -3.05
N LEU A 150 5.08 1.95 -1.78
CA LEU A 150 4.10 2.89 -1.23
C LEU A 150 2.75 2.90 -1.98
N CYS A 151 2.31 1.75 -2.48
CA CYS A 151 1.09 1.63 -3.30
C CYS A 151 -0.22 1.81 -2.50
N GLY A 152 -0.20 1.71 -1.18
CA GLY A 152 -1.39 1.86 -0.34
C GLY A 152 -2.26 0.60 -0.19
N ALA A 153 -2.01 -0.51 -0.90
CA ALA A 153 -2.81 -1.73 -0.81
C ALA A 153 -2.92 -2.27 0.63
N CYS A 154 -1.80 -2.32 1.36
CA CYS A 154 -1.78 -2.75 2.76
C CYS A 154 -2.53 -1.81 3.70
N TYR A 155 -2.60 -0.52 3.38
CA TYR A 155 -3.37 0.49 4.12
C TYR A 155 -4.87 0.26 3.92
N SER A 156 -5.30 0.14 2.66
CA SER A 156 -6.69 -0.12 2.28
C SER A 156 -7.23 -1.44 2.85
N SER A 157 -6.41 -2.48 2.92
CA SER A 157 -6.82 -3.80 3.40
C SER A 157 -6.86 -3.96 4.93
N CYS A 158 -6.45 -2.93 5.68
CA CYS A 158 -6.28 -3.04 7.13
C CYS A 158 -7.60 -2.80 7.88
N PRO A 159 -8.19 -3.82 8.57
CA PRO A 159 -9.46 -3.65 9.28
C PRO A 159 -9.37 -2.65 10.44
N VAL A 160 -8.18 -2.46 11.04
CA VAL A 160 -7.99 -1.50 12.13
C VAL A 160 -8.33 -0.07 11.70
N LEU A 161 -8.05 0.28 10.44
CA LEU A 161 -8.36 1.62 9.92
C LEU A 161 -9.85 1.92 9.78
N GLU A 162 -10.70 0.89 9.78
CA GLU A 162 -12.15 1.05 9.78
C GLU A 162 -12.66 1.61 11.13
N THR A 163 -12.05 1.19 12.22
CA THR A 163 -12.46 1.58 13.58
C THR A 163 -11.53 2.63 14.21
N ASN A 164 -10.28 2.71 13.75
CA ASN A 164 -9.30 3.66 14.24
C ASN A 164 -8.59 4.37 13.07
N SER A 165 -9.16 5.48 12.64
CA SER A 165 -8.58 6.31 11.57
C SER A 165 -7.27 7.00 11.96
N ALA A 166 -6.95 7.11 13.26
CA ALA A 166 -5.69 7.67 13.76
C ALA A 166 -4.51 6.69 13.61
N TYR A 167 -4.78 5.38 13.55
CA TYR A 167 -3.73 4.36 13.38
C TYR A 167 -2.76 4.74 12.26
N VAL A 168 -1.47 4.74 12.59
CA VAL A 168 -0.41 5.16 11.66
C VAL A 168 -0.35 4.32 10.38
N GLY A 169 -0.79 3.07 10.46
CA GLY A 169 -0.98 2.18 9.32
C GLY A 169 0.21 1.30 8.97
N PRO A 170 -0.05 0.20 8.25
CA PRO A 170 0.95 -0.84 7.98
C PRO A 170 2.16 -0.34 7.18
N ALA A 171 1.93 0.51 6.17
CA ALA A 171 3.01 1.02 5.30
C ALA A 171 4.00 1.89 6.07
N ALA A 172 3.51 2.79 6.94
CA ALA A 172 4.36 3.63 7.77
C ALA A 172 5.19 2.77 8.74
N LEU A 173 4.58 1.75 9.36
CA LEU A 173 5.29 0.84 10.27
C LEU A 173 6.35 -0.01 9.56
N VAL A 174 6.12 -0.44 8.31
CA VAL A 174 7.16 -1.09 7.49
C VAL A 174 8.32 -0.14 7.23
N GLN A 175 8.02 1.11 6.91
CA GLN A 175 9.06 2.11 6.66
C GLN A 175 9.80 2.51 7.95
N ALA A 176 9.13 2.50 9.10
CA ALA A 176 9.81 2.64 10.38
C ALA A 176 10.75 1.45 10.65
N ALA A 177 10.27 0.22 10.46
CA ALA A 177 11.05 -1.01 10.64
C ALA A 177 12.32 -1.01 9.80
N ARG A 178 12.24 -0.52 8.55
CA ARG A 178 13.39 -0.37 7.67
C ARG A 178 14.56 0.35 8.34
N PHE A 179 14.30 1.41 9.10
CA PHE A 179 15.34 2.22 9.75
C PHE A 179 15.61 1.78 11.18
N VAL A 180 14.61 1.28 11.91
CA VAL A 180 14.79 0.71 13.25
C VAL A 180 15.77 -0.48 13.24
N PHE A 181 15.76 -1.28 12.18
CA PHE A 181 16.62 -2.46 12.03
C PHE A 181 17.86 -2.22 11.15
N ASP A 182 18.06 -1.02 10.61
CA ASP A 182 19.28 -0.66 9.89
C ASP A 182 20.40 -0.36 10.91
N SER A 183 21.44 -1.18 10.92
CA SER A 183 22.60 -1.01 11.82
C SER A 183 23.29 0.34 11.72
N ARG A 184 23.10 1.06 10.64
CA ARG A 184 23.65 2.39 10.37
C ARG A 184 22.79 3.53 10.92
N ASP A 185 21.51 3.26 11.24
CA ASP A 185 20.58 4.27 11.77
C ASP A 185 20.74 4.47 13.28
N ARG A 186 20.61 5.70 13.75
CA ARG A 186 20.63 6.11 15.16
C ARG A 186 19.33 6.84 15.58
N GLY A 187 18.34 6.85 14.69
CA GLY A 187 17.11 7.63 14.86
C GLY A 187 15.97 6.91 15.58
N PHE A 188 16.19 5.73 16.19
CA PHE A 188 15.10 4.97 16.82
C PHE A 188 14.39 5.80 17.91
N ALA A 189 15.13 6.44 18.81
CA ALA A 189 14.55 7.27 19.87
C ALA A 189 13.67 8.40 19.30
N GLN A 190 14.05 8.98 18.16
CA GLN A 190 13.27 10.03 17.51
C GLN A 190 11.97 9.53 16.87
N ARG A 191 11.81 8.23 16.66
CA ARG A 191 10.60 7.58 16.13
C ARG A 191 9.65 7.07 17.22
N LEU A 192 10.12 6.99 18.48
CA LEU A 192 9.35 6.41 19.58
C LEU A 192 8.04 7.14 19.83
N SER A 193 8.00 8.48 19.70
CA SER A 193 6.78 9.26 19.92
C SER A 193 5.62 8.81 19.03
N VAL A 194 5.91 8.22 17.86
CA VAL A 194 4.91 7.67 16.94
C VAL A 194 4.77 6.15 17.13
N LEU A 195 5.87 5.42 17.23
CA LEU A 195 5.83 3.96 17.29
C LEU A 195 5.23 3.45 18.60
N ASP A 196 5.48 4.16 19.70
CA ASP A 196 5.06 3.80 21.04
C ASP A 196 3.70 4.41 21.44
N ALA A 197 3.11 5.26 20.59
CA ALA A 197 1.77 5.79 20.79
C ALA A 197 0.69 4.68 20.68
N PRO A 198 -0.49 4.86 21.31
CA PRO A 198 -1.62 3.93 21.17
C PRO A 198 -1.99 3.69 19.70
N ASP A 199 -1.94 4.74 18.86
CA ASP A 199 -2.23 4.66 17.41
C ASP A 199 -1.00 4.27 16.57
N GLY A 200 0.13 3.97 17.22
CA GLY A 200 1.38 3.51 16.62
C GLY A 200 1.39 2.01 16.36
N ALA A 201 2.50 1.35 16.72
CA ALA A 201 2.64 -0.10 16.49
C ALA A 201 1.60 -0.93 17.26
N TRP A 202 1.17 -0.46 18.44
CA TRP A 202 0.27 -1.18 19.34
C TRP A 202 -1.15 -1.34 18.78
N ALA A 203 -1.63 -0.45 17.93
CA ALA A 203 -2.94 -0.55 17.29
C ALA A 203 -3.05 -1.75 16.32
N CYS A 204 -1.95 -2.39 15.95
CA CYS A 204 -1.98 -3.55 15.06
C CYS A 204 -2.48 -4.82 15.77
N ASP A 205 -3.62 -5.39 15.34
CA ASP A 205 -4.25 -6.60 15.88
C ASP A 205 -3.87 -7.89 15.12
N ASN A 206 -2.84 -7.85 14.27
CA ASN A 206 -2.33 -9.02 13.56
C ASN A 206 -3.35 -9.71 12.61
N HIS A 207 -4.21 -8.97 11.92
CA HIS A 207 -5.15 -9.52 10.93
C HIS A 207 -4.48 -10.13 9.69
N PHE A 208 -3.22 -9.83 9.42
CA PHE A 208 -2.41 -10.29 8.29
C PHE A 208 -2.89 -9.86 6.90
N ASN A 209 -4.01 -9.14 6.76
CA ASN A 209 -4.51 -8.69 5.46
C ASN A 209 -3.44 -7.90 4.70
N CYS A 210 -2.76 -6.97 5.37
CA CYS A 210 -1.68 -6.17 4.79
C CYS A 210 -0.55 -7.02 4.18
N THR A 211 -0.17 -8.14 4.85
CA THR A 211 0.85 -9.06 4.35
C THR A 211 0.35 -9.83 3.13
N ARG A 212 -0.94 -10.26 3.13
CA ARG A 212 -1.53 -11.04 2.03
C ARG A 212 -1.66 -10.25 0.73
N VAL A 213 -2.02 -8.95 0.83
CA VAL A 213 -2.25 -8.11 -0.36
C VAL A 213 -0.99 -7.40 -0.86
N CYS A 214 0.15 -7.54 -0.18
CA CYS A 214 1.37 -6.83 -0.57
C CYS A 214 1.90 -7.32 -1.91
N PRO A 215 1.90 -6.48 -2.97
CA PRO A 215 2.37 -6.90 -4.30
C PRO A 215 3.89 -7.09 -4.38
N ARG A 216 4.60 -6.74 -3.28
CA ARG A 216 6.05 -6.91 -3.12
C ARG A 216 6.39 -7.99 -2.10
N GLU A 217 5.40 -8.76 -1.63
CA GLU A 217 5.54 -9.91 -0.72
C GLU A 217 6.22 -9.59 0.62
N ILE A 218 6.20 -8.31 1.02
CA ILE A 218 6.77 -7.87 2.29
C ILE A 218 6.03 -8.55 3.44
N LYS A 219 6.78 -9.09 4.40
CA LYS A 219 6.22 -9.71 5.61
C LYS A 219 5.80 -8.64 6.64
N ILE A 220 4.80 -7.82 6.27
CA ILE A 220 4.41 -6.59 6.95
C ILE A 220 4.12 -6.84 8.44
N THR A 221 3.25 -7.80 8.76
CA THR A 221 2.90 -8.12 10.16
C THR A 221 4.11 -8.60 10.96
N LYS A 222 5.04 -9.37 10.35
CA LYS A 222 6.30 -9.77 10.98
C LYS A 222 7.14 -8.54 11.37
N ASN A 223 7.27 -7.57 10.46
CA ASN A 223 8.04 -6.34 10.68
C ASN A 223 7.41 -5.47 11.77
N ILE A 224 6.06 -5.35 11.79
CA ILE A 224 5.34 -4.64 12.87
C ILE A 224 5.60 -5.30 14.22
N ASN A 225 5.49 -6.62 14.32
CA ASN A 225 5.74 -7.34 15.55
C ASN A 225 7.20 -7.27 16.01
N ALA A 226 8.15 -7.24 15.08
CA ALA A 226 9.55 -7.00 15.40
C ALA A 226 9.75 -5.59 15.98
N THR A 227 9.09 -4.58 15.40
CA THR A 227 9.10 -3.20 15.91
C THR A 227 8.51 -3.12 17.32
N LYS A 228 7.36 -3.79 17.59
CA LYS A 228 6.77 -3.88 18.95
C LYS A 228 7.80 -4.40 19.96
N ARG A 229 8.47 -5.54 19.64
CA ARG A 229 9.50 -6.11 20.52
C ARG A 229 10.68 -5.16 20.74
N ALA A 230 11.11 -4.43 19.72
CA ALA A 230 12.19 -3.45 19.86
C ALA A 230 11.80 -2.29 20.78
N VAL A 231 10.57 -1.80 20.68
CA VAL A 231 10.02 -0.77 21.58
C VAL A 231 9.94 -1.28 23.02
N THR A 232 9.42 -2.48 23.24
CA THR A 232 9.36 -3.11 24.59
C THR A 232 10.75 -3.23 25.20
N LYS A 233 11.72 -3.77 24.46
CA LYS A 233 13.10 -3.92 24.93
C LYS A 233 13.74 -2.60 25.33
N LEU A 234 13.44 -1.51 24.60
CA LEU A 234 13.96 -0.19 24.93
C LEU A 234 13.34 0.35 26.25
N ARG A 235 12.04 0.14 26.46
CA ARG A 235 11.37 0.50 27.73
C ARG A 235 11.99 -0.21 28.94
N GLU A 236 12.23 -1.53 28.81
CA GLU A 236 12.82 -2.36 29.86
C GLU A 236 14.29 -2.01 30.13
N GLY A 237 15.06 -1.64 29.12
CA GLY A 237 16.47 -1.27 29.26
C GLY A 237 16.70 0.18 29.71
N SER A 238 15.63 0.99 29.79
CA SER A 238 15.65 2.38 30.27
C SER A 238 15.13 2.52 31.71
N ALA A 239 14.72 1.42 32.33
CA ALA A 239 14.33 1.30 33.73
C ALA A 239 15.49 0.76 34.57
#